data_0b12d214ed9a9d9763b5a8f8ae418296
#
_entry.id   0b12d214ed9a9d9763b5a8f8ae418296
#
_cell.length_a   1.000
_cell.length_b   1.000
_cell.length_c   1.000
_cell.angle_alpha   90.00
_cell.angle_beta   90.00
_cell.angle_gamma   90.00
#
_symmetry.space_group_name_H-M   'P 1'
#
loop_
_entity.id
_entity.type
_entity.pdbx_description
1 polymer ?
#
loop_
_entity_poly.entity_id
_entity_poly.type
_entity_poly.pdbx_seq_one_letter_code
_entity_poly.pdbx_strand_id
1 'polypeptide(L)'
;NCSYERINRMSRLFGPLRQMGYVVKDIDAAMRHWIDVCQVGPWFYVDKLVVQDFTYKGQPSDPHISIALANSGDMQLELIQQRDTSPTLYQDFLNAGNEGLQHFSTWPENYQEIYDEALAAGYTVGQEADSPRGPFVYFEQEGHPGTVIEMAEMNEPRRRIFDGVREAAVDWDGSDPIRERWPR
;
A
#
# COMPACT_ATOMS: atom_id res chain seq x y z
N ASN A 1 -1.29 -6.67 37.04
CA ASN A 1 -2.01 -6.54 35.75
C ASN A 1 -1.28 -5.60 34.76
N CYS A 2 0.00 -5.85 34.53
CA CYS A 2 0.82 -5.01 33.63
C CYS A 2 1.57 -5.83 32.55
N SER A 3 1.07 -7.01 32.19
CA SER A 3 1.84 -7.92 31.30
C SER A 3 1.19 -8.20 29.95
N TYR A 4 -0.01 -7.73 29.68
CA TYR A 4 -0.72 -8.02 28.42
C TYR A 4 -0.62 -6.93 27.33
N GLU A 5 -0.27 -5.69 27.68
CA GLU A 5 -0.15 -4.59 26.70
C GLU A 5 1.20 -4.51 25.99
N ARG A 6 2.21 -5.30 26.42
CA ARG A 6 3.56 -5.27 25.83
C ARG A 6 3.76 -6.19 24.63
N ILE A 7 2.83 -7.07 24.30
CA ILE A 7 3.02 -8.16 23.33
C ILE A 7 2.73 -7.74 21.89
N ASN A 8 2.07 -6.60 21.65
CA ASN A 8 1.61 -6.22 20.31
C ASN A 8 2.30 -4.99 19.67
N ARG A 9 3.42 -4.51 20.20
CA ARG A 9 4.19 -3.46 19.54
C ARG A 9 5.36 -4.06 18.75
N MET A 10 5.11 -4.51 17.52
CA MET A 10 6.17 -5.03 16.62
C MET A 10 7.09 -3.91 16.12
N SER A 11 6.58 -2.70 15.94
CA SER A 11 7.33 -1.46 15.74
C SER A 11 6.85 -0.41 16.73
N ARG A 12 7.78 0.35 17.32
CA ARG A 12 7.41 1.40 18.27
C ARG A 12 6.90 2.67 17.55
N LEU A 13 7.39 2.91 16.34
CA LEU A 13 7.01 4.09 15.57
C LEU A 13 5.79 3.80 14.69
N PHE A 14 5.92 2.88 13.74
CA PHE A 14 4.89 2.67 12.72
C PHE A 14 3.83 1.62 13.07
N GLY A 15 4.03 0.83 14.12
CA GLY A 15 3.17 -0.32 14.42
C GLY A 15 3.46 -1.53 13.51
N PRO A 16 2.53 -2.49 13.40
CA PRO A 16 2.72 -3.70 12.62
C PRO A 16 2.70 -3.42 11.11
N LEU A 17 3.56 -4.12 10.37
CA LEU A 17 3.49 -4.16 8.91
C LEU A 17 2.25 -4.95 8.49
N ARG A 18 1.48 -4.40 7.56
CA ARG A 18 0.16 -4.90 7.17
C ARG A 18 0.05 -5.20 5.67
N GLN A 19 0.91 -4.61 4.84
CA GLN A 19 0.84 -4.71 3.40
C GLN A 19 2.24 -4.70 2.79
N MET A 20 2.39 -5.42 1.68
CA MET A 20 3.55 -5.40 0.79
C MET A 20 3.12 -4.77 -0.54
N GLY A 21 3.77 -3.68 -0.94
CA GLY A 21 3.51 -2.98 -2.18
C GLY A 21 4.52 -3.31 -3.28
N TYR A 22 4.02 -3.82 -4.39
CA TYR A 22 4.79 -4.20 -5.57
C TYR A 22 4.52 -3.21 -6.71
N VAL A 23 5.56 -2.61 -7.24
CA VAL A 23 5.49 -1.77 -8.45
C VAL A 23 5.86 -2.64 -9.64
N VAL A 24 4.94 -2.76 -10.59
CA VAL A 24 5.05 -3.66 -11.73
C VAL A 24 4.80 -2.94 -13.06
N LYS A 25 5.38 -3.46 -14.13
CA LYS A 25 5.19 -2.93 -15.49
C LYS A 25 3.93 -3.45 -16.15
N ASP A 26 3.44 -4.61 -15.72
CA ASP A 26 2.24 -5.27 -16.24
C ASP A 26 1.45 -5.88 -15.07
N ILE A 27 0.44 -5.15 -14.60
CA ILE A 27 -0.38 -5.55 -13.46
C ILE A 27 -1.25 -6.78 -13.77
N ASP A 28 -1.68 -6.94 -15.02
CA ASP A 28 -2.47 -8.11 -15.44
C ASP A 28 -1.63 -9.38 -15.40
N ALA A 29 -0.42 -9.32 -15.93
CA ALA A 29 0.53 -10.44 -15.87
C ALA A 29 0.92 -10.76 -14.41
N ALA A 30 1.11 -9.74 -13.57
CA ALA A 30 1.40 -9.92 -12.15
C ALA A 30 0.24 -10.58 -11.40
N MET A 31 -1.01 -10.12 -11.58
CA MET A 31 -2.19 -10.76 -10.98
C MET A 31 -2.32 -12.22 -11.40
N ARG A 32 -2.14 -12.53 -12.70
CA ARG A 32 -2.20 -13.92 -13.20
C ARG A 32 -1.13 -14.80 -12.58
N HIS A 33 0.08 -14.30 -12.42
CA HIS A 33 1.15 -15.06 -11.74
C HIS A 33 0.76 -15.40 -10.29
N TRP A 34 0.25 -14.42 -9.54
CA TRP A 34 -0.19 -14.65 -8.17
C TRP A 34 -1.37 -15.62 -8.08
N ILE A 35 -2.31 -15.57 -9.03
CA ILE A 35 -3.46 -16.48 -9.09
C ILE A 35 -3.02 -17.89 -9.47
N ASP A 36 -2.34 -18.04 -10.61
CA ASP A 36 -2.11 -19.33 -11.25
C ASP A 36 -0.97 -20.12 -10.57
N VAL A 37 0.06 -19.42 -10.09
CA VAL A 37 1.25 -20.05 -9.51
C VAL A 37 1.21 -20.04 -7.98
N CYS A 38 0.90 -18.89 -7.38
CA CYS A 38 0.90 -18.74 -5.93
C CYS A 38 -0.45 -19.04 -5.27
N GLN A 39 -1.52 -19.17 -6.06
CA GLN A 39 -2.90 -19.43 -5.59
C GLN A 39 -3.38 -18.36 -4.59
N VAL A 40 -3.00 -17.10 -4.84
CA VAL A 40 -3.41 -15.94 -4.05
C VAL A 40 -4.49 -15.16 -4.78
N GLY A 41 -5.59 -14.91 -4.11
CA GLY A 41 -6.73 -14.14 -4.62
C GLY A 41 -7.93 -14.21 -3.67
N PRO A 42 -9.09 -13.67 -4.08
CA PRO A 42 -9.30 -12.92 -5.33
C PRO A 42 -8.61 -11.55 -5.30
N TRP A 43 -8.30 -11.00 -6.48
CA TRP A 43 -7.74 -9.66 -6.64
C TRP A 43 -8.86 -8.65 -6.90
N PHE A 44 -8.85 -7.55 -6.16
CA PHE A 44 -9.73 -6.41 -6.38
C PHE A 44 -8.96 -5.33 -7.14
N TYR A 45 -9.30 -5.12 -8.39
CA TYR A 45 -8.61 -4.24 -9.32
C TYR A 45 -9.39 -2.96 -9.60
N VAL A 46 -8.70 -1.84 -9.68
CA VAL A 46 -9.21 -0.57 -10.21
C VAL A 46 -8.20 0.03 -11.17
N ASP A 47 -8.68 0.46 -12.34
CA ASP A 47 -7.83 1.02 -13.39
C ASP A 47 -7.24 2.38 -12.98
N LYS A 48 -8.02 3.23 -12.30
CA LYS A 48 -7.55 4.52 -11.82
C LYS A 48 -7.90 4.74 -10.36
N LEU A 49 -6.86 4.78 -9.51
CA LEU A 49 -7.01 5.18 -8.12
C LEU A 49 -7.41 6.65 -8.04
N VAL A 50 -8.51 6.94 -7.30
CA VAL A 50 -8.94 8.31 -7.05
C VAL A 50 -8.10 8.88 -5.92
N VAL A 51 -7.29 9.89 -6.22
CA VAL A 51 -6.47 10.63 -5.28
C VAL A 51 -6.65 12.14 -5.48
N GLN A 52 -6.36 12.91 -4.44
CA GLN A 52 -6.38 14.36 -4.43
C GLN A 52 -5.09 14.88 -3.83
N ASP A 53 -4.69 16.08 -4.24
CA ASP A 53 -3.51 16.76 -3.70
C ASP A 53 -2.24 15.90 -3.68
N PHE A 54 -2.07 15.07 -4.71
CA PHE A 54 -0.89 14.21 -4.82
C PHE A 54 0.37 15.07 -4.97
N THR A 55 1.34 14.82 -4.10
CA THR A 55 2.66 15.46 -4.18
C THR A 55 3.77 14.42 -4.28
N TYR A 56 4.79 14.74 -5.03
CA TYR A 56 6.04 14.01 -5.15
C TYR A 56 7.20 14.93 -4.76
N LYS A 57 7.93 14.58 -3.70
CA LYS A 57 9.03 15.38 -3.13
C LYS A 57 8.63 16.85 -2.94
N GLY A 58 7.42 17.06 -2.40
CA GLY A 58 6.86 18.37 -2.12
C GLY A 58 6.37 19.16 -3.35
N GLN A 59 6.36 18.58 -4.55
CA GLN A 59 5.84 19.21 -5.76
C GLN A 59 4.54 18.51 -6.22
N PRO A 60 3.55 19.25 -6.71
CA PRO A 60 2.33 18.66 -7.25
C PRO A 60 2.62 17.65 -8.37
N SER A 61 1.88 16.55 -8.39
CA SER A 61 1.89 15.53 -9.44
C SER A 61 0.49 14.98 -9.66
N ASP A 62 0.20 14.42 -10.83
CA ASP A 62 -1.13 13.84 -11.15
C ASP A 62 -0.96 12.49 -11.86
N PRO A 63 -0.50 11.46 -11.16
CA PRO A 63 -0.27 10.16 -11.77
C PRO A 63 -1.55 9.37 -12.02
N HIS A 64 -1.63 8.68 -13.16
CA HIS A 64 -2.60 7.64 -13.40
C HIS A 64 -2.07 6.31 -12.83
N ILE A 65 -2.65 5.87 -11.73
CA ILE A 65 -2.22 4.67 -11.01
C ILE A 65 -3.32 3.62 -11.07
N SER A 66 -3.00 2.45 -11.65
CA SER A 66 -3.81 1.23 -11.51
C SER A 66 -3.34 0.46 -10.29
N ILE A 67 -4.28 -0.14 -9.56
CA ILE A 67 -4.00 -0.84 -8.31
C ILE A 67 -4.82 -2.12 -8.22
N ALA A 68 -4.23 -3.16 -7.65
CA ALA A 68 -4.92 -4.39 -7.30
C ALA A 68 -4.54 -4.84 -5.90
N LEU A 69 -5.53 -5.28 -5.11
CA LEU A 69 -5.38 -5.75 -3.75
C LEU A 69 -5.84 -7.19 -3.61
N ALA A 70 -5.06 -8.00 -2.90
CA ALA A 70 -5.44 -9.34 -2.44
C ALA A 70 -4.81 -9.62 -1.07
N ASN A 71 -5.26 -10.64 -0.38
CA ASN A 71 -4.66 -11.07 0.88
C ASN A 71 -4.05 -12.47 0.79
N SER A 72 -2.90 -12.63 1.45
CA SER A 72 -2.32 -13.92 1.80
C SER A 72 -2.33 -14.03 3.33
N GLY A 73 -3.35 -14.66 3.88
CA GLY A 73 -3.63 -14.60 5.31
C GLY A 73 -3.90 -13.16 5.77
N ASP A 74 -3.22 -12.72 6.82
CA ASP A 74 -3.36 -11.35 7.35
C ASP A 74 -2.51 -10.32 6.61
N MET A 75 -1.62 -10.74 5.71
CA MET A 75 -0.79 -9.85 4.91
C MET A 75 -1.50 -9.47 3.63
N GLN A 76 -1.74 -8.18 3.42
CA GLN A 76 -2.27 -7.67 2.17
C GLN A 76 -1.13 -7.52 1.15
N LEU A 77 -1.41 -7.90 -0.08
CA LEU A 77 -0.54 -7.67 -1.24
C LEU A 77 -1.18 -6.60 -2.11
N GLU A 78 -0.38 -5.64 -2.51
CA GLU A 78 -0.77 -4.55 -3.39
C GLU A 78 0.09 -4.58 -4.64
N LEU A 79 -0.55 -4.63 -5.80
CA LEU A 79 0.11 -4.43 -7.09
C LEU A 79 -0.21 -3.03 -7.60
N ILE A 80 0.82 -2.33 -8.07
CA ILE A 80 0.72 -0.95 -8.56
C ILE A 80 1.34 -0.88 -9.95
N GLN A 81 0.58 -0.37 -10.92
CA GLN A 81 1.11 0.04 -12.23
C GLN A 81 0.79 1.49 -12.48
N GLN A 82 1.80 2.32 -12.66
CA GLN A 82 1.61 3.67 -13.18
C GLN A 82 1.46 3.65 -14.68
N ARG A 83 0.41 4.32 -15.21
CA ARG A 83 0.03 4.30 -16.63
C ARG A 83 0.59 5.50 -17.42
N ASP A 84 1.21 6.45 -16.76
CA ASP A 84 1.79 7.65 -17.34
C ASP A 84 3.23 7.88 -16.83
N THR A 85 3.79 9.05 -17.12
CA THR A 85 5.16 9.41 -16.74
C THR A 85 5.22 10.52 -15.70
N SER A 86 4.11 10.79 -14.99
CA SER A 86 4.07 11.77 -13.92
C SER A 86 5.11 11.43 -12.83
N PRO A 87 5.76 12.40 -12.20
CA PRO A 87 6.74 12.13 -11.18
C PRO A 87 6.15 11.43 -9.95
N THR A 88 6.72 10.27 -9.59
CA THR A 88 6.36 9.49 -8.38
C THR A 88 7.55 8.66 -7.92
N LEU A 89 7.50 8.15 -6.68
CA LEU A 89 8.45 7.13 -6.22
C LEU A 89 8.31 5.81 -6.99
N TYR A 90 7.16 5.53 -7.57
CA TYR A 90 6.96 4.35 -8.44
C TYR A 90 7.79 4.48 -9.72
N GLN A 91 7.75 5.67 -10.33
CA GLN A 91 8.53 5.95 -11.53
C GLN A 91 10.04 5.96 -11.25
N ASP A 92 10.46 6.50 -10.10
CA ASP A 92 11.86 6.44 -9.66
C ASP A 92 12.34 4.99 -9.54
N PHE A 93 11.52 4.12 -8.93
CA PHE A 93 11.83 2.70 -8.74
C PHE A 93 12.02 1.96 -10.07
N LEU A 94 11.11 2.17 -11.01
CA LEU A 94 11.18 1.58 -12.36
C LEU A 94 12.35 2.15 -13.16
N ASN A 95 12.60 3.46 -13.08
CA ASN A 95 13.71 4.13 -13.79
C ASN A 95 15.09 3.67 -13.28
N ALA A 96 15.18 3.27 -12.00
CA ALA A 96 16.37 2.64 -11.44
C ALA A 96 16.60 1.20 -11.90
N GLY A 97 15.71 0.67 -12.77
CA GLY A 97 15.78 -0.70 -13.30
C GLY A 97 15.17 -1.76 -12.38
N ASN A 98 14.45 -1.35 -11.32
CA ASN A 98 13.80 -2.24 -10.40
C ASN A 98 12.38 -2.57 -10.85
N GLU A 99 11.84 -3.70 -10.37
CA GLU A 99 10.45 -4.13 -10.51
C GLU A 99 10.13 -5.09 -9.35
N GLY A 100 8.93 -5.04 -8.82
CA GLY A 100 8.51 -5.90 -7.71
C GLY A 100 8.35 -5.15 -6.40
N LEU A 101 8.73 -5.77 -5.27
CA LEU A 101 8.53 -5.21 -3.94
C LEU A 101 9.26 -3.87 -3.79
N GLN A 102 8.49 -2.81 -3.54
CA GLN A 102 9.00 -1.44 -3.39
C GLN A 102 8.82 -0.89 -1.97
N HIS A 103 7.68 -1.19 -1.31
CA HIS A 103 7.39 -0.64 0.01
C HIS A 103 6.67 -1.63 0.92
N PHE A 104 6.71 -1.33 2.21
CA PHE A 104 5.86 -1.92 3.22
C PHE A 104 4.87 -0.87 3.71
N SER A 105 3.64 -1.29 4.06
CA SER A 105 2.63 -0.38 4.56
C SER A 105 2.17 -0.71 5.98
N THR A 106 1.89 0.34 6.74
CA THR A 106 1.32 0.32 8.07
C THR A 106 0.03 1.15 8.09
N TRP A 107 -0.89 0.82 9.01
CA TRP A 107 -2.24 1.40 9.01
C TRP A 107 -2.64 1.93 10.38
N PRO A 108 -2.05 3.03 10.85
CA PRO A 108 -2.39 3.61 12.15
C PRO A 108 -3.73 4.34 12.11
N GLU A 109 -4.45 4.34 13.24
CA GLU A 109 -5.63 5.19 13.46
C GLU A 109 -5.23 6.61 13.87
N ASN A 110 -4.10 6.76 14.58
CA ASN A 110 -3.52 8.03 14.99
C ASN A 110 -2.51 8.57 13.96
N TYR A 111 -2.95 8.67 12.71
CA TYR A 111 -2.12 8.99 11.54
C TYR A 111 -1.25 10.23 11.74
N GLN A 112 -1.82 11.37 12.16
CA GLN A 112 -1.07 12.61 12.29
C GLN A 112 0.02 12.55 13.37
N GLU A 113 -0.24 11.88 14.48
CA GLU A 113 0.74 11.70 15.56
C GLU A 113 1.97 10.92 15.03
N ILE A 114 1.73 9.80 14.33
CA ILE A 114 2.81 8.98 13.77
C ILE A 114 3.53 9.72 12.64
N TYR A 115 2.83 10.50 11.83
CA TYR A 115 3.41 11.35 10.80
C TYR A 115 4.44 12.32 11.39
N ASP A 116 4.05 13.05 12.43
CA ASP A 116 4.92 14.02 13.11
C ASP A 116 6.11 13.32 13.79
N GLU A 117 5.89 12.16 14.43
CA GLU A 117 6.95 11.35 15.03
C GLU A 117 7.94 10.82 13.98
N ALA A 118 7.47 10.42 12.80
CA ALA A 118 8.32 9.97 11.71
C ALA A 118 9.24 11.09 11.21
N LEU A 119 8.70 12.30 11.00
CA LEU A 119 9.50 13.47 10.65
C LEU A 119 10.54 13.79 11.73
N ALA A 120 10.15 13.76 13.01
CA ALA A 120 11.06 13.98 14.13
C ALA A 120 12.16 12.92 14.22
N ALA A 121 11.89 11.69 13.75
CA ALA A 121 12.86 10.60 13.66
C ALA A 121 13.79 10.68 12.42
N GLY A 122 13.64 11.72 11.58
CA GLY A 122 14.48 11.97 10.41
C GLY A 122 13.98 11.32 9.11
N TYR A 123 12.73 10.85 9.06
CA TYR A 123 12.11 10.46 7.81
C TYR A 123 11.73 11.70 6.98
N THR A 124 11.76 11.55 5.69
CA THR A 124 11.32 12.57 4.72
C THR A 124 10.13 12.06 3.93
N VAL A 125 9.25 12.96 3.52
CA VAL A 125 8.13 12.63 2.66
C VAL A 125 8.60 12.50 1.22
N GLY A 126 8.52 11.30 0.67
CA GLY A 126 8.81 11.04 -0.74
C GLY A 126 7.61 11.33 -1.64
N GLN A 127 6.43 10.87 -1.23
CA GLN A 127 5.15 11.21 -1.87
C GLN A 127 4.00 11.05 -0.89
N GLU A 128 2.93 11.80 -1.10
CA GLU A 128 1.71 11.72 -0.30
C GLU A 128 0.50 12.19 -1.10
N ALA A 129 -0.68 11.76 -0.68
CA ALA A 129 -1.94 12.21 -1.24
C ALA A 129 -3.09 12.02 -0.25
N ASP A 130 -4.21 12.66 -0.54
CA ASP A 130 -5.49 12.35 0.07
C ASP A 130 -6.33 11.48 -0.88
N SER A 131 -7.32 10.79 -0.31
CA SER A 131 -8.26 9.96 -1.07
C SER A 131 -9.62 9.95 -0.36
N PRO A 132 -10.69 9.50 -1.02
CA PRO A 132 -11.99 9.29 -0.37
C PRO A 132 -11.94 8.33 0.84
N ARG A 133 -10.81 7.66 1.04
CA ARG A 133 -10.55 6.73 2.16
C ARG A 133 -9.54 7.26 3.16
N GLY A 134 -9.22 8.56 3.10
CA GLY A 134 -8.24 9.24 3.94
C GLY A 134 -6.83 9.28 3.34
N PRO A 135 -5.92 10.00 4.00
CA PRO A 135 -4.58 10.25 3.51
C PRO A 135 -3.69 9.00 3.54
N PHE A 136 -2.65 9.06 2.72
CA PHE A 136 -1.50 8.17 2.78
C PHE A 136 -0.21 8.92 2.47
N VAL A 137 0.90 8.42 2.98
CA VAL A 137 2.24 8.98 2.80
C VAL A 137 3.26 7.89 2.63
N TYR A 138 4.26 8.14 1.81
CA TYR A 138 5.44 7.29 1.62
C TYR A 138 6.65 8.00 2.19
N PHE A 139 7.25 7.39 3.21
CA PHE A 139 8.43 7.91 3.87
C PHE A 139 9.71 7.27 3.31
N GLU A 140 10.74 8.10 3.16
CA GLU A 140 12.11 7.70 2.87
C GLU A 140 13.02 8.06 4.02
N GLN A 141 14.12 7.33 4.20
CA GLN A 141 15.11 7.57 5.24
C GLN A 141 16.52 7.46 4.64
N GLU A 142 17.29 8.54 4.69
CA GLU A 142 18.62 8.62 4.10
C GLU A 142 19.58 7.60 4.75
N GLY A 143 19.45 7.38 6.05
CA GLY A 143 20.25 6.38 6.80
C GLY A 143 19.88 4.93 6.49
N HIS A 144 18.79 4.68 5.76
CA HIS A 144 18.32 3.35 5.37
C HIS A 144 17.80 3.35 3.93
N PRO A 145 18.69 3.61 2.95
CA PRO A 145 18.29 3.72 1.55
C PRO A 145 17.70 2.41 1.03
N GLY A 146 16.74 2.53 0.11
CA GLY A 146 16.06 1.38 -0.49
C GLY A 146 14.91 0.82 0.34
N THR A 147 14.62 1.39 1.51
CA THR A 147 13.42 1.03 2.29
C THR A 147 12.43 2.18 2.27
N VAL A 148 11.29 1.97 1.63
CA VAL A 148 10.17 2.90 1.62
C VAL A 148 9.09 2.35 2.53
N ILE A 149 8.57 3.19 3.43
CA ILE A 149 7.47 2.84 4.33
C ILE A 149 6.27 3.68 3.96
N GLU A 150 5.20 3.03 3.53
CA GLU A 150 3.90 3.65 3.40
C GLU A 150 3.20 3.68 4.76
N MET A 151 2.52 4.76 5.02
CA MET A 151 1.55 4.87 6.11
C MET A 151 0.22 5.35 5.55
N ALA A 152 -0.83 4.56 5.75
CA ALA A 152 -2.18 4.86 5.30
C ALA A 152 -3.10 4.98 6.53
N GLU A 153 -3.83 6.10 6.66
CA GLU A 153 -4.75 6.28 7.78
C GLU A 153 -5.80 5.16 7.83
N MET A 154 -5.92 4.47 8.96
CA MET A 154 -6.97 3.47 9.15
C MET A 154 -8.22 4.16 9.70
N ASN A 155 -9.14 4.47 8.80
CA ASN A 155 -10.47 4.98 9.10
C ASN A 155 -11.55 4.00 8.63
N GLU A 156 -12.83 4.28 8.91
CA GLU A 156 -13.93 3.37 8.57
C GLU A 156 -14.05 3.07 7.06
N PRO A 157 -13.95 4.03 6.12
CA PRO A 157 -13.99 3.73 4.69
C PRO A 157 -12.87 2.80 4.23
N ARG A 158 -11.63 3.00 4.70
CA ARG A 158 -10.49 2.15 4.36
C ARG A 158 -10.62 0.77 4.99
N ARG A 159 -11.02 0.70 6.26
CA ARG A 159 -11.23 -0.55 6.99
C ARG A 159 -12.20 -1.46 6.26
N ARG A 160 -13.34 -0.93 5.82
CA ARG A 160 -14.35 -1.71 5.08
C ARG A 160 -13.77 -2.36 3.83
N ILE A 161 -12.94 -1.65 3.07
CA ILE A 161 -12.30 -2.21 1.87
C ILE A 161 -11.25 -3.25 2.26
N PHE A 162 -10.36 -2.95 3.19
CA PHE A 162 -9.25 -3.83 3.55
C PHE A 162 -9.73 -5.11 4.25
N ASP A 163 -10.71 -5.00 5.14
CA ASP A 163 -11.35 -6.18 5.74
C ASP A 163 -12.10 -7.00 4.68
N GLY A 164 -12.82 -6.35 3.76
CA GLY A 164 -13.50 -7.05 2.66
C GLY A 164 -12.55 -7.78 1.72
N VAL A 165 -11.35 -7.25 1.44
CA VAL A 165 -10.30 -7.95 0.66
C VAL A 165 -9.81 -9.18 1.44
N ARG A 166 -9.52 -9.03 2.73
CA ARG A 166 -9.08 -10.12 3.60
C ARG A 166 -10.13 -11.22 3.73
N GLU A 167 -11.39 -10.85 3.97
CA GLU A 167 -12.50 -11.79 4.11
C GLU A 167 -12.75 -12.57 2.81
N ALA A 168 -12.63 -11.91 1.66
CA ALA A 168 -12.80 -12.57 0.37
C ALA A 168 -11.74 -13.62 0.07
N ALA A 169 -10.57 -13.55 0.71
CA ALA A 169 -9.50 -14.53 0.55
C ALA A 169 -9.70 -15.79 1.43
N VAL A 170 -10.56 -15.70 2.46
CA VAL A 170 -10.86 -16.86 3.33
C VAL A 170 -11.62 -17.90 2.53
N ASP A 171 -11.07 -19.13 2.48
CA ASP A 171 -11.64 -20.26 1.76
C ASP A 171 -11.98 -19.99 0.29
N TRP A 172 -11.24 -19.06 -0.37
CA TRP A 172 -11.43 -18.76 -1.78
C TRP A 172 -11.17 -20.00 -2.65
N ASP A 173 -12.13 -20.34 -3.48
CA ASP A 173 -12.15 -21.55 -4.31
C ASP A 173 -11.52 -21.40 -5.72
N GLY A 174 -10.92 -20.22 -6.01
CA GLY A 174 -10.35 -19.90 -7.32
C GLY A 174 -11.35 -19.25 -8.28
N SER A 175 -12.63 -19.14 -7.95
CA SER A 175 -13.65 -18.51 -8.79
C SER A 175 -13.56 -16.97 -8.74
N ASP A 176 -14.02 -16.31 -9.82
CA ASP A 176 -14.01 -14.84 -9.95
C ASP A 176 -12.69 -14.21 -9.45
N PRO A 177 -11.55 -14.61 -10.06
CA PRO A 177 -10.23 -14.33 -9.50
C PRO A 177 -9.80 -12.86 -9.61
N ILE A 178 -10.36 -12.11 -10.56
CA ILE A 178 -10.11 -10.66 -10.74
C ILE A 178 -11.45 -9.93 -10.71
N ARG A 179 -11.62 -9.05 -9.74
CA ARG A 179 -12.84 -8.29 -9.49
C ARG A 179 -12.59 -6.81 -9.74
N GLU A 180 -13.15 -6.27 -10.81
CA GLU A 180 -12.97 -4.87 -11.23
C GLU A 180 -13.82 -3.90 -10.38
N ARG A 181 -13.72 -4.03 -9.07
CA ARG A 181 -14.40 -3.19 -8.08
C ARG A 181 -13.78 -3.37 -6.70
N TRP A 182 -14.03 -2.44 -5.81
CA TRP A 182 -13.77 -2.65 -4.39
C TRP A 182 -14.80 -3.61 -3.75
N PRO A 183 -14.45 -4.26 -2.62
CA PRO A 183 -15.41 -5.00 -1.80
C PRO A 183 -16.60 -4.10 -1.40
N ARG A 184 -17.78 -4.69 -1.25
CA ARG A 184 -19.02 -3.99 -0.87
C ARG A 184 -19.20 -3.98 0.63
#